data_21ade9ef8e60e17ddfb8d51ddd68c736
#
_entry.id   21ade9ef8e60e17ddfb8d51ddd68c736
#
_cell.length_a   1.000
_cell.length_b   1.000
_cell.length_c   1.000
_cell.angle_alpha   90.00
_cell.angle_beta   90.00
_cell.angle_gamma   90.00
#
_symmetry.space_group_name_H-M   'P 1'
#
loop_
_entity.id
_entity.type
_entity.pdbx_description
1 polymer ?
#
loop_
_entity_poly.entity_id
_entity_poly.type
_entity_poly.pdbx_seq_one_letter_code
_entity_poly.pdbx_strand_id
1 'polypeptide(L)'
;MSGSSGTTAPEGRTTRRWGPFRDGSADSVRARNESAWLIPAGQERTNHRLRADMRRFEDHDVVDAVIVGCGAGGATMAQRLTRAGWRVVALDAGPFWDPDRDWVSDEAGSHHLYWTEPRVIDGADPVPLGSNNSGRGVGGSMIHYAGYVPRFHPSDFRTASQDGVGADWPIGYADLKPYYEAIEGELPVAGEDWPWGDPHRYPHTAHPVGGNGEVFQRGADRIGLLTKVGPVAIANGRFGHRQHCIYRGFCLQGCKVNAKASPLITHVPDALAHGAEVRADCMVTRVEVDQRTGRATGVTYLRDGVEHHQRAAHVIVAGYSIETPRLLLHSASKRFPEGLCNDFDQVGRYLMVQGAPQTAGRFDAEIRMYKAPPPEVSTEEFYETDPSKPYQRGFSIQTVSPLPITWAEHVAGQGHWGASLRRYMRDYVHWSCLGALCEFLPKADNRVTLADETDRHGMPVARFSYSKCDNDNALVQAAREVMEQVLRAAGADEVITFERYAHLVGGARMAADERHGVVDSDCRAFAVPNLLITDGSVLPTQGSANPALTIMSVAARAAARLAERRSTLEAPCP
;
A
#
# COMPACT_ATOMS: atom_id res chain seq x y z
N MET A 1 -27.73 12.41 57.21
CA MET A 1 -28.58 11.88 56.16
C MET A 1 -27.69 11.77 54.93
N SER A 2 -27.40 10.57 54.57
CA SER A 2 -26.44 10.13 53.57
C SER A 2 -27.02 10.25 52.16
N GLY A 3 -26.28 10.82 51.22
CA GLY A 3 -26.55 10.80 49.80
C GLY A 3 -25.32 10.35 49.05
N SER A 4 -25.28 9.07 48.66
CA SER A 4 -24.24 8.46 47.83
C SER A 4 -24.45 8.85 46.40
N SER A 5 -23.47 9.52 45.78
CA SER A 5 -23.38 9.72 44.33
C SER A 5 -22.59 8.57 43.71
N GLY A 6 -23.30 7.66 43.06
CA GLY A 6 -22.71 6.63 42.24
C GLY A 6 -22.28 7.22 40.90
N THR A 7 -21.01 7.17 40.61
CA THR A 7 -20.45 7.41 39.26
C THR A 7 -20.55 6.13 38.47
N THR A 8 -21.44 6.09 37.50
CA THR A 8 -21.51 5.05 36.47
C THR A 8 -20.45 5.32 35.42
N ALA A 9 -19.56 4.37 35.23
CA ALA A 9 -18.61 4.34 34.09
C ALA A 9 -19.40 4.13 32.77
N PRO A 10 -18.98 4.70 31.66
CA PRO A 10 -19.61 4.43 30.38
C PRO A 10 -19.16 3.06 29.84
N GLU A 11 -20.07 2.11 29.87
CA GLU A 11 -20.01 0.90 29.06
C GLU A 11 -20.34 1.28 27.61
N GLY A 12 -19.48 0.97 26.69
CA GLY A 12 -19.75 1.17 25.28
C GLY A 12 -18.56 0.93 24.36
N ARG A 13 -17.97 -0.30 24.39
CA ARG A 13 -17.10 -0.72 23.28
C ARG A 13 -17.98 -1.02 22.08
N THR A 14 -18.01 -0.14 21.10
CA THR A 14 -18.68 -0.39 19.82
C THR A 14 -17.76 -1.19 18.88
N THR A 15 -18.00 -2.50 18.81
CA THR A 15 -17.46 -3.32 17.71
C THR A 15 -18.33 -3.09 16.48
N ARG A 16 -17.78 -2.52 15.42
CA ARG A 16 -18.48 -2.39 14.13
C ARG A 16 -18.05 -3.51 13.21
N ARG A 17 -19.01 -4.34 12.83
CA ARG A 17 -18.87 -5.38 11.80
C ARG A 17 -19.33 -4.78 10.47
N TRP A 18 -18.43 -4.66 9.50
CA TRP A 18 -18.79 -4.33 8.13
C TRP A 18 -19.05 -5.62 7.38
N GLY A 19 -20.31 -5.88 7.06
CA GLY A 19 -20.72 -6.99 6.20
C GLY A 19 -20.53 -6.62 4.72
N PRO A 20 -20.50 -7.61 3.82
CA PRO A 20 -20.40 -7.37 2.40
C PRO A 20 -21.61 -6.57 1.89
N PHE A 21 -21.36 -5.61 0.99
CA PHE A 21 -22.41 -4.99 0.20
C PHE A 21 -23.17 -6.10 -0.55
N ARG A 22 -24.50 -6.08 -0.47
CA ARG A 22 -25.33 -7.06 -1.17
C ARG A 22 -25.13 -6.92 -2.67
N ASP A 23 -24.85 -8.05 -3.33
CA ASP A 23 -24.76 -8.19 -4.78
C ASP A 23 -25.99 -7.61 -5.51
N GLY A 24 -25.79 -6.47 -6.15
CA GLY A 24 -26.58 -6.09 -7.30
C GLY A 24 -25.97 -6.77 -8.52
N SER A 25 -26.63 -7.80 -9.02
CA SER A 25 -26.23 -8.69 -10.13
C SER A 25 -25.16 -8.15 -11.08
N ALA A 26 -23.93 -8.68 -10.96
CA ALA A 26 -22.80 -8.41 -11.85
C ALA A 26 -23.09 -8.76 -13.33
N ASP A 27 -24.09 -9.59 -13.58
CA ASP A 27 -24.45 -10.06 -14.94
C ASP A 27 -25.14 -9.00 -15.81
N SER A 28 -25.81 -8.00 -15.22
CA SER A 28 -26.48 -6.94 -15.99
C SER A 28 -25.52 -5.83 -16.49
N VAL A 29 -24.34 -5.69 -15.90
CA VAL A 29 -23.31 -4.71 -16.29
C VAL A 29 -22.40 -5.29 -17.39
N ARG A 30 -22.22 -6.60 -17.44
CA ARG A 30 -21.41 -7.28 -18.46
C ARG A 30 -21.94 -7.11 -19.90
N ALA A 31 -23.24 -6.91 -20.09
CA ALA A 31 -23.87 -6.92 -21.39
C ALA A 31 -23.92 -5.57 -22.14
N ARG A 32 -23.42 -4.46 -21.56
CA ARG A 32 -23.58 -3.12 -22.16
C ARG A 32 -22.31 -2.38 -22.57
N ASN A 33 -21.13 -2.97 -22.41
CA ASN A 33 -19.87 -2.29 -22.75
C ASN A 33 -19.13 -2.89 -23.95
N GLU A 34 -19.82 -3.17 -25.05
CA GLU A 34 -19.18 -3.46 -26.35
C GLU A 34 -18.94 -2.19 -27.17
N SER A 35 -18.34 -1.16 -26.62
CA SER A 35 -17.73 -0.10 -27.43
C SER A 35 -16.20 -0.31 -27.41
N ALA A 36 -15.74 -0.98 -28.47
CA ALA A 36 -14.35 -1.26 -28.76
C ALA A 36 -13.56 0.05 -28.93
N TRP A 37 -12.84 0.45 -27.89
CA TRP A 37 -11.72 1.38 -28.02
C TRP A 37 -10.52 0.56 -28.47
N LEU A 38 -10.06 0.79 -29.69
CA LEU A 38 -8.95 0.08 -30.32
C LEU A 38 -7.66 0.21 -29.48
N ILE A 39 -7.35 -0.84 -28.70
CA ILE A 39 -6.03 -1.06 -28.15
C ILE A 39 -5.18 -1.74 -29.21
N PRO A 40 -3.93 -1.31 -29.44
CA PRO A 40 -3.09 -1.98 -30.43
C PRO A 40 -2.93 -3.46 -30.09
N ALA A 41 -3.27 -4.33 -31.03
CA ALA A 41 -3.35 -5.78 -30.89
C ALA A 41 -2.07 -6.51 -30.44
N GLY A 42 -0.97 -5.80 -30.17
CA GLY A 42 0.31 -6.35 -29.72
C GLY A 42 0.42 -6.55 -28.21
N GLN A 43 -0.31 -5.77 -27.39
CA GLN A 43 -0.15 -5.76 -25.94
C GLN A 43 -0.95 -6.88 -25.27
N GLU A 44 -2.16 -7.15 -25.73
CA GLU A 44 -2.99 -8.30 -25.31
C GLU A 44 -2.25 -9.63 -25.50
N ARG A 45 -1.61 -9.77 -26.65
CA ARG A 45 -0.91 -11.00 -27.02
C ARG A 45 0.31 -11.30 -26.13
N THR A 46 0.97 -10.28 -25.55
CA THR A 46 2.19 -10.47 -24.75
C THR A 46 1.84 -11.02 -23.36
N ASN A 47 0.89 -10.40 -22.64
CA ASN A 47 0.50 -10.86 -21.30
C ASN A 47 -0.26 -12.19 -21.36
N HIS A 48 -1.17 -12.37 -22.32
CA HIS A 48 -1.86 -13.64 -22.53
C HIS A 48 -0.90 -14.79 -22.90
N ARG A 49 0.09 -14.54 -23.77
CA ARG A 49 1.10 -15.54 -24.11
C ARG A 49 1.97 -15.89 -22.92
N LEU A 50 2.49 -14.91 -22.20
CA LEU A 50 3.31 -15.16 -21.01
C LEU A 50 2.56 -15.98 -19.94
N ARG A 51 1.26 -15.77 -19.78
CA ARG A 51 0.42 -16.58 -18.88
C ARG A 51 0.18 -17.99 -19.42
N ALA A 52 -0.08 -18.14 -20.74
CA ALA A 52 -0.30 -19.44 -21.37
C ALA A 52 0.98 -20.30 -21.37
N ASP A 53 2.14 -19.65 -21.62
CA ASP A 53 3.45 -20.30 -21.71
C ASP A 53 4.19 -20.32 -20.36
N MET A 54 3.53 -19.89 -19.27
CA MET A 54 4.10 -19.86 -17.93
C MET A 54 4.55 -21.26 -17.50
N ARG A 55 5.77 -21.32 -16.95
CA ARG A 55 6.28 -22.55 -16.34
C ARG A 55 5.30 -23.05 -15.26
N ARG A 56 5.18 -24.37 -15.14
CA ARG A 56 4.37 -25.02 -14.10
C ARG A 56 5.27 -25.89 -13.24
N PHE A 57 4.98 -25.89 -11.95
CA PHE A 57 5.59 -26.78 -10.97
C PHE A 57 4.48 -27.63 -10.36
N GLU A 58 4.78 -28.91 -10.12
CA GLU A 58 3.85 -29.79 -9.44
C GLU A 58 3.85 -29.51 -7.93
N ASP A 59 2.76 -29.83 -7.23
CA ASP A 59 2.64 -29.58 -5.79
C ASP A 59 3.71 -30.32 -4.97
N HIS A 60 4.25 -31.44 -5.48
CA HIS A 60 5.32 -32.20 -4.84
C HIS A 60 6.74 -31.68 -5.15
N ASP A 61 6.88 -30.79 -6.13
CA ASP A 61 8.18 -30.18 -6.46
C ASP A 61 8.67 -29.31 -5.30
N VAL A 62 9.95 -29.45 -4.96
CA VAL A 62 10.61 -28.53 -4.04
C VAL A 62 11.20 -27.39 -4.86
N VAL A 63 10.53 -26.23 -4.84
CA VAL A 63 11.04 -25.02 -5.51
C VAL A 63 12.07 -24.31 -4.63
N ASP A 64 12.87 -23.40 -5.23
CA ASP A 64 13.87 -22.65 -4.46
C ASP A 64 13.20 -21.62 -3.54
N ALA A 65 12.11 -21.00 -4.01
CA ALA A 65 11.31 -20.07 -3.20
C ALA A 65 9.82 -20.19 -3.52
N VAL A 66 8.97 -20.20 -2.48
CA VAL A 66 7.54 -19.91 -2.57
C VAL A 66 7.27 -18.54 -1.99
N ILE A 67 6.49 -17.71 -2.70
CA ILE A 67 6.16 -16.33 -2.33
C ILE A 67 4.66 -16.23 -2.06
N VAL A 68 4.28 -15.71 -0.91
CA VAL A 68 2.89 -15.50 -0.49
C VAL A 68 2.51 -14.03 -0.70
N GLY A 69 1.64 -13.78 -1.68
CA GLY A 69 1.26 -12.44 -2.13
C GLY A 69 2.14 -11.97 -3.31
N CYS A 70 1.49 -11.45 -4.35
CA CYS A 70 2.13 -10.97 -5.57
C CYS A 70 1.90 -9.47 -5.79
N GLY A 71 1.99 -8.69 -4.69
CA GLY A 71 1.94 -7.23 -4.66
C GLY A 71 3.32 -6.57 -4.84
N ALA A 72 3.50 -5.37 -4.28
CA ALA A 72 4.74 -4.59 -4.39
C ALA A 72 5.99 -5.39 -3.97
N GLY A 73 5.98 -5.97 -2.77
CA GLY A 73 7.13 -6.74 -2.27
C GLY A 73 7.29 -8.08 -2.98
N GLY A 74 6.21 -8.89 -3.03
CA GLY A 74 6.28 -10.26 -3.56
C GLY A 74 6.61 -10.34 -5.05
N ALA A 75 6.03 -9.46 -5.89
CA ALA A 75 6.34 -9.41 -7.31
C ALA A 75 7.79 -8.94 -7.56
N THR A 76 8.30 -8.02 -6.73
CA THR A 76 9.71 -7.60 -6.79
C THR A 76 10.64 -8.76 -6.43
N MET A 77 10.33 -9.51 -5.37
CA MET A 77 11.07 -10.73 -5.01
C MET A 77 11.05 -11.75 -6.14
N ALA A 78 9.86 -12.04 -6.71
CA ALA A 78 9.71 -12.99 -7.82
C ALA A 78 10.59 -12.61 -9.01
N GLN A 79 10.55 -11.36 -9.43
CA GLN A 79 11.36 -10.84 -10.53
C GLN A 79 12.87 -10.99 -10.25
N ARG A 80 13.32 -10.50 -9.11
CA ARG A 80 14.76 -10.53 -8.77
C ARG A 80 15.30 -11.95 -8.66
N LEU A 81 14.59 -12.84 -7.99
CA LEU A 81 15.02 -14.21 -7.78
C LEU A 81 15.01 -15.03 -9.08
N THR A 82 13.99 -14.89 -9.93
CA THR A 82 13.97 -15.60 -11.22
C THR A 82 15.03 -15.09 -12.19
N ARG A 83 15.32 -13.79 -12.21
CA ARG A 83 16.49 -13.25 -12.93
C ARG A 83 17.83 -13.83 -12.42
N ALA A 84 17.90 -14.18 -11.14
CA ALA A 84 19.05 -14.89 -10.54
C ALA A 84 18.99 -16.43 -10.73
N GLY A 85 18.09 -16.94 -11.58
CA GLY A 85 17.98 -18.36 -11.92
C GLY A 85 17.26 -19.24 -10.89
N TRP A 86 16.52 -18.66 -9.94
CA TRP A 86 15.75 -19.41 -8.94
C TRP A 86 14.45 -19.95 -9.53
N ARG A 87 14.05 -21.15 -9.08
CA ARG A 87 12.70 -21.71 -9.32
C ARG A 87 11.74 -21.08 -8.32
N VAL A 88 10.78 -20.28 -8.80
CA VAL A 88 9.88 -19.47 -7.96
C VAL A 88 8.43 -19.79 -8.28
N VAL A 89 7.64 -20.04 -7.24
CA VAL A 89 6.17 -20.06 -7.28
C VAL A 89 5.65 -18.91 -6.43
N ALA A 90 4.86 -18.02 -7.00
CA ALA A 90 4.16 -16.95 -6.27
C ALA A 90 2.66 -17.27 -6.20
N LEU A 91 2.09 -17.20 -4.99
CA LEU A 91 0.68 -17.47 -4.70
C LEU A 91 -0.01 -16.16 -4.33
N ASP A 92 -1.14 -15.85 -4.97
CA ASP A 92 -1.95 -14.67 -4.63
C ASP A 92 -3.39 -15.08 -4.31
N ALA A 93 -3.95 -14.51 -3.25
CA ALA A 93 -5.30 -14.83 -2.77
C ALA A 93 -6.42 -14.32 -3.70
N GLY A 94 -6.10 -13.44 -4.64
CA GLY A 94 -7.05 -12.91 -5.59
C GLY A 94 -6.73 -13.24 -7.03
N PRO A 95 -7.51 -12.70 -7.96
CA PRO A 95 -7.42 -13.07 -9.37
C PRO A 95 -6.16 -12.51 -10.04
N PHE A 96 -5.83 -13.09 -11.16
CA PHE A 96 -4.87 -12.54 -12.10
C PHE A 96 -5.60 -11.56 -13.02
N TRP A 97 -5.53 -10.28 -12.72
CA TRP A 97 -6.25 -9.24 -13.43
C TRP A 97 -5.86 -9.13 -14.91
N ASP A 98 -6.86 -8.79 -15.70
CA ASP A 98 -6.71 -8.46 -17.12
C ASP A 98 -7.13 -6.99 -17.31
N PRO A 99 -6.20 -6.07 -17.59
CA PRO A 99 -6.51 -4.65 -17.75
C PRO A 99 -7.60 -4.35 -18.81
N ASP A 100 -7.72 -5.18 -19.82
CA ASP A 100 -8.68 -4.98 -20.90
C ASP A 100 -10.11 -5.37 -20.51
N ARG A 101 -10.28 -6.36 -19.66
CA ARG A 101 -11.58 -6.83 -19.19
C ARG A 101 -11.97 -6.25 -17.85
N ASP A 102 -11.02 -6.19 -16.91
CA ASP A 102 -11.31 -5.95 -15.51
C ASP A 102 -11.27 -4.46 -15.13
N TRP A 103 -10.61 -3.61 -15.92
CA TRP A 103 -10.62 -2.15 -15.68
C TRP A 103 -11.81 -1.50 -16.42
N VAL A 104 -12.94 -1.42 -15.75
CA VAL A 104 -14.21 -0.99 -16.37
C VAL A 104 -14.34 0.51 -16.58
N SER A 105 -13.42 1.35 -16.07
CA SER A 105 -13.50 2.82 -16.13
C SER A 105 -14.81 3.39 -15.56
N ASP A 106 -15.29 2.74 -14.52
CA ASP A 106 -16.48 3.08 -13.77
C ASP A 106 -16.14 3.03 -12.28
N GLU A 107 -16.35 4.13 -11.56
CA GLU A 107 -16.04 4.22 -10.15
C GLU A 107 -16.86 3.22 -9.33
N ALA A 108 -18.16 3.08 -9.62
CA ALA A 108 -19.04 2.14 -8.93
C ALA A 108 -18.62 0.67 -9.15
N GLY A 109 -18.11 0.35 -10.33
CA GLY A 109 -17.66 -0.98 -10.69
C GLY A 109 -16.30 -1.39 -10.14
N SER A 110 -15.57 -0.50 -9.46
CA SER A 110 -14.19 -0.77 -9.02
C SER A 110 -14.06 -1.51 -7.68
N HIS A 111 -15.17 -1.77 -6.97
CA HIS A 111 -15.17 -2.40 -5.65
C HIS A 111 -14.53 -3.80 -5.63
N HIS A 112 -14.54 -4.52 -6.75
CA HIS A 112 -13.96 -5.86 -6.89
C HIS A 112 -12.42 -5.88 -6.78
N LEU A 113 -11.75 -4.72 -6.90
CA LEU A 113 -10.30 -4.59 -6.76
C LEU A 113 -9.82 -4.70 -5.31
N TYR A 114 -10.73 -4.56 -4.35
CA TYR A 114 -10.40 -4.44 -2.95
C TYR A 114 -10.62 -5.74 -2.18
N TRP A 115 -9.98 -5.84 -1.03
CA TRP A 115 -10.16 -6.94 -0.09
C TRP A 115 -11.57 -6.89 0.50
N THR A 116 -12.31 -7.98 0.36
CA THR A 116 -13.72 -8.06 0.75
C THR A 116 -13.98 -9.00 1.93
N GLU A 117 -12.98 -9.77 2.36
CA GLU A 117 -13.13 -10.64 3.53
C GLU A 117 -13.33 -9.79 4.80
N PRO A 118 -14.13 -10.25 5.76
CA PRO A 118 -14.41 -9.49 6.97
C PRO A 118 -13.15 -9.26 7.80
N ARG A 119 -13.13 -8.15 8.53
CA ARG A 119 -12.12 -7.80 9.54
C ARG A 119 -12.83 -7.23 10.75
N VAL A 120 -12.34 -7.53 11.94
CA VAL A 120 -12.79 -6.89 13.18
C VAL A 120 -11.94 -5.65 13.40
N ILE A 121 -12.60 -4.52 13.64
CA ILE A 121 -11.93 -3.25 13.89
C ILE A 121 -12.36 -2.73 15.23
N ASP A 122 -11.40 -2.50 16.13
CA ASP A 122 -11.64 -1.94 17.47
C ASP A 122 -10.53 -0.95 17.89
N GLY A 123 -10.50 -0.56 19.16
CA GLY A 123 -9.64 0.48 19.70
C GLY A 123 -10.38 1.78 19.95
N ALA A 124 -9.67 2.81 20.39
CA ALA A 124 -10.27 4.12 20.67
C ALA A 124 -10.62 4.90 19.39
N ASP A 125 -9.86 4.66 18.31
CA ASP A 125 -10.04 5.31 17.01
C ASP A 125 -10.15 4.26 15.91
N PRO A 126 -11.27 3.51 15.84
CA PRO A 126 -11.40 2.44 14.86
C PRO A 126 -11.36 3.00 13.44
N VAL A 127 -10.31 2.64 12.70
CA VAL A 127 -10.09 3.08 11.32
C VAL A 127 -10.89 2.20 10.37
N PRO A 128 -11.81 2.74 9.56
CA PRO A 128 -12.55 1.95 8.59
C PRO A 128 -11.60 1.42 7.51
N LEU A 129 -11.40 0.11 7.49
CA LEU A 129 -10.62 -0.59 6.47
C LEU A 129 -11.55 -0.96 5.30
N GLY A 130 -11.78 -0.01 4.45
CA GLY A 130 -12.64 -0.16 3.28
C GLY A 130 -11.87 -0.15 1.97
N SER A 131 -12.53 0.24 0.93
CA SER A 131 -12.15 0.20 -0.47
C SER A 131 -10.81 0.88 -0.85
N ASN A 132 -10.15 1.62 0.02
CA ASN A 132 -8.90 2.31 -0.33
C ASN A 132 -7.65 1.77 0.38
N ASN A 133 -7.78 0.78 1.26
CA ASN A 133 -6.71 0.38 2.17
C ASN A 133 -6.05 -0.95 1.84
N SER A 134 -6.71 -1.83 1.11
CA SER A 134 -6.19 -3.15 0.77
C SER A 134 -6.63 -3.58 -0.61
N GLY A 135 -5.68 -3.92 -1.49
CA GLY A 135 -5.97 -4.53 -2.78
C GLY A 135 -6.04 -6.04 -2.67
N ARG A 136 -6.63 -6.65 -3.69
CA ARG A 136 -6.70 -8.10 -3.86
C ARG A 136 -6.26 -8.46 -5.27
N GLY A 137 -5.49 -9.54 -5.40
CA GLY A 137 -5.05 -10.09 -6.68
C GLY A 137 -3.66 -9.67 -7.11
N VAL A 138 -3.21 -10.30 -8.17
CA VAL A 138 -1.86 -10.12 -8.72
C VAL A 138 -1.60 -8.66 -9.06
N GLY A 139 -0.54 -8.10 -8.50
CA GLY A 139 -0.22 -6.67 -8.54
C GLY A 139 -0.51 -5.92 -7.23
N GLY A 140 -1.30 -6.54 -6.32
CA GLY A 140 -1.59 -6.01 -4.99
C GLY A 140 -2.25 -4.62 -5.00
N SER A 141 -2.06 -3.87 -3.92
CA SER A 141 -2.65 -2.52 -3.76
C SER A 141 -2.14 -1.49 -4.79
N MET A 142 -1.03 -1.75 -5.49
CA MET A 142 -0.56 -0.86 -6.57
C MET A 142 -1.47 -0.89 -7.82
N ILE A 143 -2.44 -1.79 -7.90
CA ILE A 143 -3.47 -1.77 -8.95
C ILE A 143 -4.37 -0.54 -8.77
N HIS A 144 -4.75 -0.21 -7.53
CA HIS A 144 -5.67 0.88 -7.18
C HIS A 144 -4.99 2.09 -6.49
N TYR A 145 -3.65 2.19 -6.50
CA TYR A 145 -2.95 3.37 -5.97
C TYR A 145 -2.95 4.52 -6.97
N ALA A 146 -2.65 5.73 -6.47
CA ALA A 146 -2.63 6.94 -7.29
C ALA A 146 -1.42 7.05 -8.25
N GLY A 147 -0.42 6.21 -8.05
CA GLY A 147 0.83 6.27 -8.80
C GLY A 147 1.92 7.13 -8.14
N TYR A 148 1.65 7.75 -7.01
CA TYR A 148 2.61 8.60 -6.29
C TYR A 148 3.65 7.75 -5.56
N VAL A 149 4.93 8.05 -5.75
CA VAL A 149 6.05 7.20 -5.32
C VAL A 149 7.28 8.02 -4.88
N PRO A 150 7.13 8.89 -3.87
CA PRO A 150 8.27 9.59 -3.28
C PRO A 150 9.20 8.62 -2.56
N ARG A 151 10.48 8.98 -2.40
CA ARG A 151 11.40 8.29 -1.51
C ARG A 151 11.10 8.67 -0.06
N PHE A 152 11.38 7.79 0.88
CA PHE A 152 11.54 8.18 2.28
C PHE A 152 12.78 9.06 2.43
N HIS A 153 12.74 9.98 3.39
CA HIS A 153 13.88 10.84 3.70
C HIS A 153 14.94 10.09 4.53
N PRO A 154 16.21 10.54 4.51
CA PRO A 154 17.24 9.96 5.37
C PRO A 154 16.88 9.96 6.86
N SER A 155 16.13 10.96 7.32
CA SER A 155 15.64 11.10 8.70
C SER A 155 14.68 9.99 9.13
N ASP A 156 13.87 9.42 8.20
CA ASP A 156 12.91 8.36 8.49
C ASP A 156 13.58 7.08 9.03
N PHE A 157 14.87 6.89 8.72
CA PHE A 157 15.64 5.73 9.16
C PHE A 157 16.23 5.91 10.56
N ARG A 158 16.08 7.09 11.18
CA ARG A 158 16.74 7.48 12.45
C ARG A 158 15.81 8.24 13.40
N THR A 159 14.51 7.94 13.35
CA THR A 159 13.51 8.72 14.10
C THR A 159 13.71 8.64 15.62
N ALA A 160 14.13 7.48 16.16
CA ALA A 160 14.39 7.35 17.60
C ALA A 160 15.62 8.13 18.02
N SER A 161 16.72 8.06 17.27
CA SER A 161 17.97 8.73 17.63
C SER A 161 17.97 10.24 17.32
N GLN A 162 17.22 10.68 16.30
CA GLN A 162 17.14 12.10 15.90
C GLN A 162 16.01 12.86 16.59
N ASP A 163 14.81 12.27 16.64
CA ASP A 163 13.61 12.95 17.10
C ASP A 163 13.10 12.43 18.45
N GLY A 164 13.73 11.37 19.00
CA GLY A 164 13.32 10.76 20.27
C GLY A 164 12.04 9.98 20.22
N VAL A 165 11.50 9.68 19.04
CA VAL A 165 10.24 8.96 18.81
C VAL A 165 10.40 7.88 17.75
N GLY A 166 9.45 6.93 17.73
CA GLY A 166 9.47 5.88 16.71
C GLY A 166 10.53 4.80 16.95
N ALA A 167 11.27 4.43 15.91
CA ALA A 167 12.32 3.43 15.95
C ALA A 167 13.37 3.70 14.87
N ASP A 168 14.65 3.47 15.18
CA ASP A 168 15.68 3.46 14.16
C ASP A 168 15.60 2.17 13.33
N TRP A 169 15.77 2.31 12.05
CA TRP A 169 15.89 1.16 11.16
C TRP A 169 17.28 0.53 11.30
N PRO A 170 17.42 -0.81 11.24
CA PRO A 170 18.74 -1.46 11.23
C PRO A 170 19.51 -1.27 9.92
N ILE A 171 18.92 -0.55 8.95
CA ILE A 171 19.53 -0.08 7.71
C ILE A 171 19.42 1.44 7.60
N GLY A 172 20.21 2.06 6.73
CA GLY A 172 20.14 3.49 6.47
C GLY A 172 19.60 3.78 5.06
N TYR A 173 19.32 5.05 4.79
CA TYR A 173 18.92 5.53 3.46
C TYR A 173 19.93 5.12 2.38
N ALA A 174 21.24 5.22 2.65
CA ALA A 174 22.30 4.84 1.71
C ALA A 174 22.24 3.36 1.30
N ASP A 175 21.75 2.48 2.16
CA ASP A 175 21.56 1.05 1.85
C ASP A 175 20.41 0.82 0.85
N LEU A 176 19.42 1.72 0.80
CA LEU A 176 18.27 1.63 -0.10
C LEU A 176 18.42 2.49 -1.36
N LYS A 177 19.23 3.54 -1.35
CA LYS A 177 19.37 4.47 -2.46
C LYS A 177 19.58 3.79 -3.83
N PRO A 178 20.49 2.80 -3.99
CA PRO A 178 20.65 2.12 -5.29
C PRO A 178 19.40 1.37 -5.75
N TYR A 179 18.60 0.88 -4.79
CA TYR A 179 17.35 0.17 -5.10
C TYR A 179 16.21 1.14 -5.41
N TYR A 180 16.15 2.32 -4.77
CA TYR A 180 15.25 3.39 -5.18
C TYR A 180 15.48 3.78 -6.63
N GLU A 181 16.72 4.07 -7.01
CA GLU A 181 17.11 4.45 -8.37
C GLU A 181 16.74 3.37 -9.40
N ALA A 182 16.98 2.09 -9.07
CA ALA A 182 16.64 0.97 -9.94
C ALA A 182 15.11 0.84 -10.14
N ILE A 183 14.33 0.88 -9.05
CA ILE A 183 12.87 0.74 -9.10
C ILE A 183 12.23 1.94 -9.79
N GLU A 184 12.71 3.16 -9.57
CA GLU A 184 12.23 4.36 -10.27
C GLU A 184 12.39 4.23 -11.79
N GLY A 185 13.51 3.65 -12.25
CA GLY A 185 13.71 3.35 -13.67
C GLY A 185 12.75 2.29 -14.21
N GLU A 186 12.46 1.25 -13.43
CA GLU A 186 11.54 0.16 -13.81
C GLU A 186 10.07 0.59 -13.80
N LEU A 187 9.70 1.53 -12.94
CA LEU A 187 8.34 2.09 -12.84
C LEU A 187 8.10 3.30 -13.76
N PRO A 188 9.01 3.70 -14.63
CA PRO A 188 9.26 4.98 -15.30
C PRO A 188 8.69 6.18 -14.53
N VAL A 189 9.27 6.47 -13.36
CA VAL A 189 8.82 7.56 -12.51
C VAL A 189 9.08 8.90 -13.20
N ALA A 190 8.02 9.70 -13.29
CA ALA A 190 8.05 11.04 -13.87
C ALA A 190 7.91 12.11 -12.79
N GLY A 191 8.76 13.14 -12.83
CA GLY A 191 8.76 14.21 -11.85
C GLY A 191 9.74 15.34 -12.21
N GLU A 192 9.67 16.44 -11.49
CA GLU A 192 10.65 17.52 -11.52
C GLU A 192 11.90 17.16 -10.68
N ASP A 193 12.92 18.03 -10.73
CA ASP A 193 14.03 17.97 -9.78
C ASP A 193 13.49 18.10 -8.36
N TRP A 194 13.78 17.10 -7.52
CA TRP A 194 13.22 16.99 -6.17
C TRP A 194 14.20 17.53 -5.13
N PRO A 195 13.87 18.60 -4.40
CA PRO A 195 14.82 19.29 -3.53
C PRO A 195 14.87 18.73 -2.10
N TRP A 196 13.84 17.96 -1.68
CA TRP A 196 13.69 17.50 -0.29
C TRP A 196 14.36 16.15 -0.05
N GLY A 197 14.67 15.84 1.20
CA GLY A 197 15.31 14.60 1.62
C GLY A 197 16.72 14.45 1.05
N ASP A 198 16.88 13.61 0.03
CA ASP A 198 18.10 13.47 -0.78
C ASP A 198 17.83 14.08 -2.16
N PRO A 199 18.32 15.29 -2.46
CA PRO A 199 18.03 15.97 -3.71
C PRO A 199 18.43 15.16 -4.95
N HIS A 200 17.48 14.93 -5.85
CA HIS A 200 17.70 14.08 -7.03
C HIS A 200 16.76 14.44 -8.19
N ARG A 201 17.01 13.79 -9.34
CA ARG A 201 16.19 13.87 -10.56
C ARG A 201 15.50 12.54 -10.81
N TYR A 202 14.25 12.60 -11.21
CA TYR A 202 13.52 11.40 -11.65
C TYR A 202 13.89 11.00 -13.08
N PRO A 203 13.76 9.70 -13.45
CA PRO A 203 14.16 9.21 -14.79
C PRO A 203 13.37 9.84 -15.95
N HIS A 204 12.14 10.31 -15.70
CA HIS A 204 11.29 10.90 -16.73
C HIS A 204 10.79 12.30 -16.33
N THR A 205 10.59 13.14 -17.35
CA THR A 205 10.06 14.50 -17.18
C THR A 205 8.66 14.49 -16.56
N ALA A 206 8.38 15.50 -15.76
CA ALA A 206 7.09 15.68 -15.10
C ALA A 206 5.91 15.77 -16.10
N HIS A 207 4.74 15.36 -15.66
CA HIS A 207 3.49 15.56 -16.40
C HIS A 207 3.10 17.05 -16.44
N PRO A 208 2.35 17.48 -17.45
CA PRO A 208 1.75 18.81 -17.42
C PRO A 208 0.79 18.92 -16.22
N VAL A 209 0.77 20.10 -15.64
CA VAL A 209 -0.11 20.43 -14.50
C VAL A 209 -1.54 20.67 -15.01
N GLY A 210 -2.52 20.11 -14.34
CA GLY A 210 -3.94 20.36 -14.57
C GLY A 210 -4.51 21.38 -13.59
N GLY A 211 -5.81 21.63 -13.67
CA GLY A 211 -6.44 22.71 -12.89
C GLY A 211 -6.32 22.54 -11.37
N ASN A 212 -6.29 21.31 -10.86
CA ASN A 212 -6.09 21.06 -9.43
C ASN A 212 -4.68 21.47 -8.97
N GLY A 213 -3.67 21.09 -9.75
CA GLY A 213 -2.29 21.46 -9.51
C GLY A 213 -2.05 22.97 -9.65
N GLU A 214 -2.64 23.62 -10.66
CA GLU A 214 -2.55 25.09 -10.83
C GLU A 214 -3.13 25.85 -9.63
N VAL A 215 -4.22 25.36 -9.05
CA VAL A 215 -4.80 25.92 -7.81
C VAL A 215 -3.82 25.79 -6.66
N PHE A 216 -3.23 24.61 -6.49
CA PHE A 216 -2.26 24.38 -5.42
C PHE A 216 -1.04 25.29 -5.57
N GLN A 217 -0.41 25.32 -6.75
CA GLN A 217 0.75 26.18 -7.02
C GLN A 217 0.44 27.65 -6.74
N ARG A 218 -0.67 28.15 -7.28
CA ARG A 218 -1.09 29.55 -7.06
C ARG A 218 -1.29 29.89 -5.59
N GLY A 219 -1.88 28.98 -4.80
CA GLY A 219 -2.08 29.21 -3.37
C GLY A 219 -0.78 29.13 -2.59
N ALA A 220 0.04 28.15 -2.88
CA ALA A 220 1.35 27.93 -2.29
C ALA A 220 2.29 29.13 -2.54
N ASP A 221 2.39 29.59 -3.78
CA ASP A 221 3.21 30.76 -4.16
C ASP A 221 2.82 32.01 -3.35
N ARG A 222 1.51 32.22 -3.12
CA ARG A 222 1.02 33.40 -2.37
C ARG A 222 1.38 33.38 -0.89
N ILE A 223 1.64 32.21 -0.34
CA ILE A 223 2.05 32.05 1.07
C ILE A 223 3.53 31.62 1.21
N GLY A 224 4.27 31.59 0.10
CA GLY A 224 5.70 31.34 0.07
C GLY A 224 6.11 29.88 0.24
N LEU A 225 5.25 28.91 -0.10
CA LEU A 225 5.57 27.48 -0.07
C LEU A 225 6.11 27.00 -1.42
N LEU A 226 7.20 26.24 -1.39
CA LEU A 226 7.72 25.56 -2.57
C LEU A 226 6.86 24.34 -2.90
N THR A 227 6.53 24.19 -4.19
CA THR A 227 5.84 23.02 -4.72
C THR A 227 6.58 22.42 -5.91
N LYS A 228 6.39 21.11 -6.16
CA LYS A 228 6.96 20.36 -7.27
C LYS A 228 5.93 19.45 -7.92
N VAL A 229 6.11 19.14 -9.20
CA VAL A 229 5.27 18.21 -9.96
C VAL A 229 5.80 16.79 -9.83
N GLY A 230 4.93 15.87 -9.47
CA GLY A 230 5.27 14.44 -9.25
C GLY A 230 5.73 14.18 -7.82
N PRO A 231 6.45 13.08 -7.54
CA PRO A 231 6.83 11.99 -8.45
C PRO A 231 5.71 10.97 -8.68
N VAL A 232 5.47 10.61 -9.92
CA VAL A 232 4.44 9.61 -10.24
C VAL A 232 4.97 8.49 -11.13
N ALA A 233 4.68 7.25 -10.78
CA ALA A 233 4.98 6.05 -11.57
C ALA A 233 3.97 5.89 -12.73
N ILE A 234 3.85 6.93 -13.55
CA ILE A 234 2.93 7.02 -14.67
C ILE A 234 3.73 7.47 -15.90
N ALA A 235 3.67 6.69 -16.98
CA ALA A 235 4.44 6.96 -18.17
C ALA A 235 4.06 8.31 -18.81
N ASN A 236 5.01 9.23 -18.86
CA ASN A 236 4.94 10.49 -19.61
C ASN A 236 5.76 10.35 -20.90
N GLY A 237 5.15 9.76 -21.92
CA GLY A 237 5.81 9.32 -23.14
C GLY A 237 5.71 7.80 -23.33
N ARG A 238 6.27 7.32 -24.45
CA ARG A 238 6.30 5.89 -24.73
C ARG A 238 7.39 5.20 -23.91
N PHE A 239 7.03 4.14 -23.20
CA PHE A 239 7.95 3.33 -22.41
C PHE A 239 7.77 1.84 -22.77
N GLY A 240 8.68 1.31 -23.57
CA GLY A 240 8.54 -0.02 -24.16
C GLY A 240 7.25 -0.14 -24.99
N HIS A 241 6.40 -1.09 -24.61
CA HIS A 241 5.08 -1.32 -25.20
C HIS A 241 3.96 -0.53 -24.51
N ARG A 242 4.25 0.18 -23.41
CA ARG A 242 3.27 0.93 -22.62
C ARG A 242 2.98 2.29 -23.28
N GLN A 243 1.71 2.69 -23.23
CA GLN A 243 1.27 3.98 -23.74
C GLN A 243 1.57 5.10 -22.74
N HIS A 244 1.64 6.34 -23.22
CA HIS A 244 1.65 7.51 -22.33
C HIS A 244 0.27 7.71 -21.68
N CYS A 245 0.25 8.46 -20.57
CA CYS A 245 -0.98 8.82 -19.87
C CYS A 245 -1.91 9.64 -20.78
N ILE A 246 -3.18 9.30 -20.78
CA ILE A 246 -4.25 10.02 -21.50
C ILE A 246 -5.12 10.87 -20.57
N TYR A 247 -4.67 11.11 -19.35
CA TYR A 247 -5.25 12.01 -18.35
C TYR A 247 -6.74 11.75 -18.04
N ARG A 248 -7.13 10.47 -17.89
CA ARG A 248 -8.50 10.07 -17.60
C ARG A 248 -8.90 10.21 -16.13
N GLY A 249 -7.95 10.33 -15.22
CA GLY A 249 -8.20 10.42 -13.77
C GLY A 249 -8.58 9.10 -13.06
N PHE A 250 -8.71 7.98 -13.76
CA PHE A 250 -9.12 6.68 -13.21
C PHE A 250 -7.95 5.85 -12.64
N CYS A 251 -6.91 6.49 -12.10
CA CYS A 251 -5.74 5.78 -11.59
C CYS A 251 -6.06 4.84 -10.43
N LEU A 252 -7.01 5.23 -9.57
CA LEU A 252 -7.44 4.43 -8.40
C LEU A 252 -8.34 3.23 -8.78
N GLN A 253 -8.84 3.16 -10.02
CA GLN A 253 -9.72 2.09 -10.52
C GLN A 253 -9.03 1.19 -11.56
N GLY A 254 -7.69 1.17 -11.58
CA GLY A 254 -6.89 0.52 -12.62
C GLY A 254 -6.64 1.43 -13.81
N CYS A 255 -5.58 1.16 -14.57
CA CYS A 255 -5.19 1.97 -15.73
C CYS A 255 -5.44 1.22 -17.03
N LYS A 256 -6.51 1.55 -17.74
CA LYS A 256 -6.94 0.88 -18.98
C LYS A 256 -5.87 0.89 -20.08
N VAL A 257 -5.02 1.93 -20.12
CA VAL A 257 -3.95 2.07 -21.11
C VAL A 257 -2.57 1.64 -20.56
N ASN A 258 -2.51 1.09 -19.36
CA ASN A 258 -1.27 0.65 -18.70
C ASN A 258 -0.18 1.73 -18.57
N ALA A 259 -0.55 3.02 -18.63
CA ALA A 259 0.39 4.12 -18.40
C ALA A 259 0.87 4.14 -16.94
N LYS A 260 -0.07 3.95 -15.97
CA LYS A 260 0.28 3.83 -14.55
C LYS A 260 0.94 2.48 -14.29
N ALA A 261 2.16 2.50 -13.77
CA ALA A 261 2.88 1.29 -13.38
C ALA A 261 2.21 0.57 -12.21
N SER A 262 2.24 -0.74 -12.25
CA SER A 262 1.94 -1.64 -11.14
C SER A 262 2.72 -2.94 -11.34
N PRO A 263 2.95 -3.73 -10.31
CA PRO A 263 3.63 -5.02 -10.46
C PRO A 263 3.00 -5.93 -11.52
N LEU A 264 1.68 -5.88 -11.69
CA LEU A 264 0.93 -6.63 -12.71
C LEU A 264 1.47 -6.44 -14.14
N ILE A 265 1.93 -5.22 -14.46
CA ILE A 265 2.35 -4.86 -15.82
C ILE A 265 3.85 -4.57 -15.94
N THR A 266 4.60 -4.68 -14.84
CA THR A 266 6.04 -4.44 -14.79
C THR A 266 6.80 -5.69 -14.33
N HIS A 267 6.79 -5.99 -13.04
CA HIS A 267 7.59 -7.04 -12.42
C HIS A 267 7.07 -8.45 -12.70
N VAL A 268 5.75 -8.65 -12.69
CA VAL A 268 5.13 -9.96 -12.95
C VAL A 268 5.41 -10.47 -14.35
N PRO A 269 5.20 -9.71 -15.44
CA PRO A 269 5.54 -10.17 -16.79
C PRO A 269 7.03 -10.52 -16.94
N ASP A 270 7.90 -9.77 -16.29
CA ASP A 270 9.33 -10.03 -16.31
C ASP A 270 9.70 -11.31 -15.53
N ALA A 271 9.10 -11.53 -14.36
CA ALA A 271 9.27 -12.75 -13.59
C ALA A 271 8.80 -14.00 -14.38
N LEU A 272 7.64 -13.91 -15.05
CA LEU A 272 7.12 -14.97 -15.92
C LEU A 272 8.07 -15.28 -17.08
N ALA A 273 8.61 -14.24 -17.74
CA ALA A 273 9.57 -14.39 -18.83
C ALA A 273 10.87 -15.10 -18.37
N HIS A 274 11.23 -14.98 -17.08
CA HIS A 274 12.38 -15.66 -16.47
C HIS A 274 12.02 -16.96 -15.74
N GLY A 275 10.81 -17.51 -15.96
CA GLY A 275 10.42 -18.84 -15.52
C GLY A 275 9.75 -18.93 -14.14
N ALA A 276 9.22 -17.81 -13.61
CA ALA A 276 8.32 -17.86 -12.46
C ALA A 276 7.00 -18.55 -12.81
N GLU A 277 6.39 -19.21 -11.82
CA GLU A 277 4.96 -19.53 -11.83
C GLU A 277 4.21 -18.57 -10.91
N VAL A 278 3.08 -18.01 -11.37
CA VAL A 278 2.17 -17.19 -10.56
C VAL A 278 0.80 -17.87 -10.55
N ARG A 279 0.38 -18.31 -9.36
CA ARG A 279 -0.93 -18.95 -9.12
C ARG A 279 -1.84 -17.93 -8.45
N ALA A 280 -2.87 -17.54 -9.17
CA ALA A 280 -3.94 -16.67 -8.67
C ALA A 280 -5.05 -17.49 -7.98
N ASP A 281 -5.90 -16.81 -7.21
CA ASP A 281 -7.01 -17.38 -6.44
C ASP A 281 -6.56 -18.50 -5.48
N CYS A 282 -5.35 -18.32 -4.91
CA CYS A 282 -4.69 -19.24 -3.98
C CYS A 282 -4.54 -18.59 -2.61
N MET A 283 -5.45 -18.86 -1.68
CA MET A 283 -5.38 -18.35 -0.31
C MET A 283 -4.42 -19.21 0.52
N VAL A 284 -3.25 -18.66 0.84
CA VAL A 284 -2.31 -19.34 1.75
C VAL A 284 -2.86 -19.28 3.16
N THR A 285 -3.02 -20.46 3.78
CA THR A 285 -3.59 -20.62 5.11
C THR A 285 -2.53 -20.89 6.17
N ARG A 286 -1.38 -21.44 5.80
CA ARG A 286 -0.32 -21.80 6.75
C ARG A 286 1.06 -21.76 6.12
N VAL A 287 2.04 -21.31 6.90
CA VAL A 287 3.47 -21.58 6.64
C VAL A 287 3.85 -22.87 7.37
N GLU A 288 4.34 -23.84 6.63
CA GLU A 288 4.73 -25.15 7.17
C GLU A 288 6.17 -25.11 7.69
N VAL A 289 6.39 -25.70 8.87
CA VAL A 289 7.70 -25.74 9.54
C VAL A 289 8.04 -27.15 10.00
N ASP A 290 9.26 -27.56 9.77
CA ASP A 290 9.82 -28.76 10.37
C ASP A 290 10.01 -28.54 11.87
N GLN A 291 9.29 -29.30 12.69
CA GLN A 291 9.25 -29.12 14.14
C GLN A 291 10.60 -29.41 14.83
N ARG A 292 11.47 -30.19 14.20
CA ARG A 292 12.80 -30.55 14.73
C ARG A 292 13.82 -29.44 14.42
N THR A 293 13.84 -28.94 13.20
CA THR A 293 14.84 -27.97 12.76
C THR A 293 14.39 -26.51 12.91
N GLY A 294 13.09 -26.25 12.98
CA GLY A 294 12.51 -24.90 12.98
C GLY A 294 12.56 -24.22 11.60
N ARG A 295 12.90 -24.93 10.54
CA ARG A 295 12.97 -24.36 9.19
C ARG A 295 11.62 -24.46 8.49
N ALA A 296 11.25 -23.44 7.75
CA ALA A 296 10.11 -23.48 6.86
C ALA A 296 10.33 -24.52 5.75
N THR A 297 9.30 -25.29 5.41
CA THR A 297 9.33 -26.37 4.41
C THR A 297 8.44 -26.09 3.19
N GLY A 298 7.59 -25.06 3.28
CA GLY A 298 6.64 -24.67 2.26
C GLY A 298 5.43 -23.99 2.85
N VAL A 299 4.33 -24.01 2.12
CA VAL A 299 3.05 -23.43 2.51
C VAL A 299 1.89 -24.36 2.17
N THR A 300 0.83 -24.27 2.97
CA THR A 300 -0.50 -24.84 2.66
C THR A 300 -1.38 -23.71 2.13
N TYR A 301 -2.14 -23.96 1.07
CA TYR A 301 -3.05 -22.99 0.48
C TYR A 301 -4.35 -23.63 0.00
N LEU A 302 -5.41 -22.84 -0.08
CA LEU A 302 -6.71 -23.23 -0.63
C LEU A 302 -6.86 -22.66 -2.03
N ARG A 303 -7.30 -23.50 -2.96
CA ARG A 303 -7.73 -23.11 -4.29
C ARG A 303 -9.03 -23.84 -4.63
N ASP A 304 -10.06 -23.09 -5.03
CA ASP A 304 -11.38 -23.67 -5.32
C ASP A 304 -11.95 -24.53 -4.17
N GLY A 305 -11.61 -24.19 -2.91
CA GLY A 305 -12.00 -24.94 -1.71
C GLY A 305 -11.21 -26.20 -1.46
N VAL A 306 -10.22 -26.54 -2.28
CA VAL A 306 -9.34 -27.70 -2.14
C VAL A 306 -8.01 -27.26 -1.53
N GLU A 307 -7.54 -28.04 -0.55
CA GLU A 307 -6.25 -27.82 0.08
C GLU A 307 -5.11 -28.37 -0.78
N HIS A 308 -4.08 -27.56 -0.92
CA HIS A 308 -2.84 -27.86 -1.66
C HIS A 308 -1.62 -27.49 -0.83
N HIS A 309 -0.48 -28.07 -1.19
CA HIS A 309 0.80 -27.79 -0.55
C HIS A 309 1.85 -27.41 -1.61
N GLN A 310 2.62 -26.35 -1.36
CA GLN A 310 3.80 -26.06 -2.17
C GLN A 310 5.05 -26.14 -1.31
N ARG A 311 5.92 -27.10 -1.59
CA ARG A 311 7.21 -27.28 -0.92
C ARG A 311 8.25 -26.30 -1.46
N ALA A 312 9.07 -25.75 -0.57
CA ALA A 312 10.12 -24.80 -0.96
C ALA A 312 11.32 -24.84 -0.01
N ALA A 313 12.50 -24.48 -0.53
CA ALA A 313 13.70 -24.28 0.28
C ALA A 313 13.63 -22.97 1.10
N HIS A 314 12.94 -21.95 0.57
CA HIS A 314 12.67 -20.66 1.23
C HIS A 314 11.20 -20.31 1.10
N VAL A 315 10.65 -19.72 2.16
CA VAL A 315 9.30 -19.11 2.16
C VAL A 315 9.45 -17.60 2.27
N ILE A 316 8.74 -16.87 1.43
CA ILE A 316 8.74 -15.40 1.41
C ILE A 316 7.30 -14.93 1.60
N VAL A 317 7.02 -14.24 2.72
CA VAL A 317 5.69 -13.70 3.00
C VAL A 317 5.67 -12.23 2.59
N ALA A 318 4.69 -11.88 1.75
CA ALA A 318 4.45 -10.53 1.23
C ALA A 318 2.94 -10.25 1.14
N GLY A 319 2.21 -10.61 2.20
CA GLY A 319 0.75 -10.65 2.26
C GLY A 319 0.08 -9.34 2.70
N TYR A 320 0.83 -8.24 2.91
CA TYR A 320 0.32 -6.97 3.43
C TYR A 320 0.26 -6.89 4.97
N SER A 321 0.33 -5.70 5.52
CA SER A 321 0.47 -5.39 6.95
C SER A 321 -0.65 -5.94 7.87
N ILE A 322 -1.73 -6.45 7.33
CA ILE A 322 -2.79 -7.13 8.08
C ILE A 322 -2.71 -8.65 7.87
N GLU A 323 -2.63 -9.10 6.62
CA GLU A 323 -2.69 -10.53 6.31
C GLU A 323 -1.36 -11.25 6.61
N THR A 324 -0.21 -10.55 6.56
CA THR A 324 1.07 -11.12 6.97
C THR A 324 1.09 -11.50 8.45
N PRO A 325 0.84 -10.60 9.42
CA PRO A 325 0.77 -11.00 10.83
C PRO A 325 -0.38 -11.99 11.10
N ARG A 326 -1.53 -11.88 10.43
CA ARG A 326 -2.62 -12.86 10.52
C ARG A 326 -2.15 -14.27 10.16
N LEU A 327 -1.44 -14.42 9.02
CA LEU A 327 -0.89 -15.70 8.57
C LEU A 327 0.14 -16.26 9.56
N LEU A 328 1.04 -15.42 10.07
CA LEU A 328 2.06 -15.83 11.04
C LEU A 328 1.42 -16.31 12.35
N LEU A 329 0.47 -15.57 12.90
CA LEU A 329 -0.26 -15.95 14.11
C LEU A 329 -1.06 -17.25 13.92
N HIS A 330 -1.72 -17.41 12.76
CA HIS A 330 -2.46 -18.64 12.43
C HIS A 330 -1.54 -19.84 12.15
N SER A 331 -0.28 -19.63 11.84
CA SER A 331 0.72 -20.67 11.62
C SER A 331 1.33 -21.21 12.93
N ALA A 332 0.59 -21.15 14.04
CA ALA A 332 0.99 -21.70 15.32
C ALA A 332 1.25 -23.21 15.23
N SER A 333 2.21 -23.70 16.02
CA SER A 333 2.61 -25.10 16.07
C SER A 333 3.15 -25.49 17.46
N LYS A 334 3.53 -26.75 17.67
CA LYS A 334 4.17 -27.16 18.92
C LYS A 334 5.45 -26.39 19.24
N ARG A 335 6.21 -26.02 18.20
CA ARG A 335 7.44 -25.26 18.34
C ARG A 335 7.18 -23.75 18.51
N PHE A 336 6.11 -23.24 17.93
CA PHE A 336 5.72 -21.82 17.95
C PHE A 336 4.26 -21.70 18.45
N PRO A 337 3.98 -21.93 19.74
CA PRO A 337 2.60 -22.02 20.24
C PRO A 337 1.83 -20.71 20.16
N GLU A 338 2.53 -19.56 20.24
CA GLU A 338 1.93 -18.22 20.20
C GLU A 338 1.88 -17.62 18.76
N GLY A 339 2.12 -18.47 17.75
CA GLY A 339 2.25 -18.04 16.33
C GLY A 339 3.67 -18.10 15.83
N LEU A 340 3.82 -18.27 14.53
CA LEU A 340 5.13 -18.36 13.87
C LEU A 340 5.88 -17.04 14.04
N CYS A 341 7.15 -17.10 14.49
CA CYS A 341 8.02 -15.96 14.76
C CYS A 341 7.51 -14.99 15.86
N ASN A 342 6.66 -15.48 16.77
CA ASN A 342 6.02 -14.64 17.80
C ASN A 342 6.51 -14.92 19.24
N ASP A 343 7.70 -15.49 19.40
CA ASP A 343 8.28 -15.85 20.70
C ASP A 343 8.41 -14.67 21.69
N PHE A 344 8.49 -13.45 21.16
CA PHE A 344 8.59 -12.21 21.93
C PHE A 344 7.35 -11.29 21.78
N ASP A 345 6.22 -11.82 21.35
CA ASP A 345 4.96 -11.08 21.14
C ASP A 345 5.14 -9.83 20.24
N GLN A 346 5.96 -9.95 19.18
CA GLN A 346 6.22 -8.84 18.24
C GLN A 346 5.35 -8.90 16.99
N VAL A 347 4.83 -10.08 16.62
CA VAL A 347 3.95 -10.24 15.46
C VAL A 347 2.62 -9.52 15.70
N GLY A 348 2.25 -8.71 14.75
CA GLY A 348 1.04 -7.87 14.79
C GLY A 348 1.26 -6.49 15.38
N ARG A 349 2.26 -6.27 16.25
CA ARG A 349 2.48 -4.98 16.93
C ARG A 349 3.00 -3.89 16.01
N TYR A 350 2.88 -2.64 16.48
CA TYR A 350 3.34 -1.44 15.80
C TYR A 350 2.73 -1.25 14.42
N LEU A 351 1.47 -1.66 14.26
CA LEU A 351 0.74 -1.36 13.05
C LEU A 351 0.49 0.15 12.97
N MET A 352 0.88 0.76 11.88
CA MET A 352 0.73 2.18 11.61
C MET A 352 -0.27 2.40 10.48
N VAL A 353 -1.03 3.48 10.60
CA VAL A 353 -1.94 3.98 9.58
C VAL A 353 -1.58 5.45 9.36
N GLN A 354 -1.32 5.86 8.13
CA GLN A 354 -1.09 7.27 7.86
C GLN A 354 -2.39 8.07 7.99
N GLY A 355 -2.36 9.15 8.78
CA GLY A 355 -3.39 10.17 8.72
C GLY A 355 -3.37 10.85 7.35
N ALA A 356 -4.48 10.77 6.62
CA ALA A 356 -4.56 11.31 5.28
C ALA A 356 -5.75 12.31 5.17
N PRO A 357 -5.79 13.39 5.98
CA PRO A 357 -6.86 14.39 5.89
C PRO A 357 -6.86 15.00 4.50
N GLN A 358 -8.05 15.29 4.00
CA GLN A 358 -8.24 15.96 2.72
C GLN A 358 -9.02 17.26 2.96
N THR A 359 -8.59 18.33 2.30
CA THR A 359 -9.26 19.64 2.36
C THR A 359 -9.59 20.07 0.94
N ALA A 360 -10.85 20.41 0.69
CA ALA A 360 -11.33 20.84 -0.61
C ALA A 360 -11.80 22.28 -0.56
N GLY A 361 -11.46 23.06 -1.59
CA GLY A 361 -11.86 24.44 -1.78
C GLY A 361 -12.72 24.61 -3.04
N ARG A 362 -13.81 25.39 -2.93
CA ARG A 362 -14.67 25.75 -4.05
C ARG A 362 -14.19 27.03 -4.70
N PHE A 363 -14.34 27.11 -6.03
CA PHE A 363 -13.95 28.25 -6.86
C PHE A 363 -15.07 28.59 -7.84
N ASP A 364 -15.16 29.85 -8.31
CA ASP A 364 -16.09 30.23 -9.37
C ASP A 364 -15.71 29.66 -10.73
N ALA A 365 -14.40 29.49 -10.99
CA ALA A 365 -13.90 28.84 -12.19
C ALA A 365 -14.05 27.30 -12.13
N GLU A 366 -14.22 26.67 -13.27
CA GLU A 366 -14.17 25.21 -13.38
C GLU A 366 -12.72 24.71 -13.21
N ILE A 367 -12.46 23.94 -12.16
CA ILE A 367 -11.13 23.35 -11.85
C ILE A 367 -10.96 21.98 -12.51
N ARG A 368 -12.03 21.16 -12.48
CA ARG A 368 -12.03 19.81 -13.05
C ARG A 368 -10.89 18.94 -12.48
N MET A 369 -10.76 18.87 -11.17
CA MET A 369 -9.71 18.18 -10.42
C MET A 369 -9.43 16.73 -10.89
N TYR A 370 -10.37 16.10 -11.58
CA TYR A 370 -10.28 14.73 -12.08
C TYR A 370 -9.55 14.58 -13.43
N LYS A 371 -9.05 15.68 -14.03
CA LYS A 371 -8.47 15.68 -15.40
C LYS A 371 -6.97 15.46 -15.49
N ALA A 372 -6.31 15.04 -14.41
CA ALA A 372 -4.87 14.81 -14.39
C ALA A 372 -4.53 13.52 -13.62
N PRO A 373 -3.27 13.10 -13.53
CA PRO A 373 -2.85 12.13 -12.52
C PRO A 373 -3.27 12.64 -11.14
N PRO A 374 -3.84 11.79 -10.24
CA PRO A 374 -4.38 12.30 -8.97
C PRO A 374 -3.38 13.11 -8.14
N PRO A 375 -2.08 12.76 -7.97
CA PRO A 375 -1.07 13.65 -7.43
C PRO A 375 -0.39 14.39 -8.58
N GLU A 376 -0.78 15.63 -8.83
CA GLU A 376 -0.15 16.51 -9.81
C GLU A 376 1.04 17.25 -9.21
N VAL A 377 0.76 17.92 -8.10
CA VAL A 377 1.68 18.83 -7.40
C VAL A 377 1.76 18.43 -5.94
N SER A 378 2.94 18.55 -5.35
CA SER A 378 3.21 18.20 -3.96
C SER A 378 4.19 19.19 -3.31
N THR A 379 4.18 19.22 -1.97
CA THR A 379 5.23 19.85 -1.16
C THR A 379 5.60 18.93 0.01
N GLU A 380 6.89 18.91 0.36
CA GLU A 380 7.43 18.22 1.52
C GLU A 380 8.10 19.20 2.50
N GLU A 381 7.75 20.49 2.45
CA GLU A 381 8.31 21.50 3.36
C GLU A 381 7.97 21.28 4.83
N PHE A 382 6.97 20.45 5.12
CA PHE A 382 6.56 20.08 6.48
C PHE A 382 6.95 18.64 6.86
N TYR A 383 7.85 18.03 6.11
CA TYR A 383 8.19 16.60 6.26
C TYR A 383 8.97 16.32 7.54
N GLU A 384 9.95 17.15 7.85
CA GLU A 384 10.87 16.97 8.96
C GLU A 384 10.28 17.46 10.29
N THR A 385 10.80 16.95 11.41
CA THR A 385 10.49 17.46 12.74
C THR A 385 10.93 18.92 12.87
N ASP A 386 10.00 19.81 13.20
CA ASP A 386 10.26 21.20 13.55
C ASP A 386 10.17 21.38 15.07
N PRO A 387 11.29 21.66 15.77
CA PRO A 387 11.29 21.81 17.23
C PRO A 387 10.40 22.95 17.76
N SER A 388 9.96 23.86 16.90
CA SER A 388 9.03 24.95 17.28
C SER A 388 7.57 24.50 17.34
N LYS A 389 7.26 23.29 16.87
CA LYS A 389 5.89 22.76 16.80
C LYS A 389 5.58 21.86 17.99
N PRO A 390 4.32 21.73 18.39
CA PRO A 390 3.90 20.88 19.50
C PRO A 390 3.78 19.40 19.12
N TYR A 391 4.41 18.95 18.02
CA TYR A 391 4.36 17.58 17.52
C TYR A 391 5.73 17.18 16.96
N GLN A 392 5.96 15.87 16.95
CA GLN A 392 7.14 15.25 16.36
C GLN A 392 6.79 14.67 14.99
N ARG A 393 7.79 14.52 14.13
CA ARG A 393 7.67 14.14 12.71
C ARG A 393 6.86 15.19 11.95
N GLY A 394 6.40 14.85 10.73
CA GLY A 394 5.78 15.85 9.87
C GLY A 394 4.71 15.29 8.95
N PHE A 395 4.46 16.04 7.90
CA PHE A 395 3.52 15.68 6.86
C PHE A 395 3.96 16.23 5.50
N SER A 396 3.57 15.54 4.42
CA SER A 396 3.61 16.08 3.06
C SER A 396 2.20 16.46 2.61
N ILE A 397 2.09 17.35 1.62
CA ILE A 397 0.81 17.73 1.01
C ILE A 397 0.89 17.48 -0.49
N GLN A 398 -0.18 16.92 -1.05
CA GLN A 398 -0.32 16.64 -2.47
C GLN A 398 -1.73 16.97 -2.98
N THR A 399 -1.88 17.19 -4.27
CA THR A 399 -3.21 17.21 -4.88
C THR A 399 -3.83 15.82 -4.83
N VAL A 400 -5.13 15.76 -4.57
CA VAL A 400 -5.94 14.53 -4.64
C VAL A 400 -7.19 14.79 -5.47
N SER A 401 -7.72 13.76 -6.08
CA SER A 401 -8.81 13.91 -7.05
C SER A 401 -9.90 12.86 -6.78
N PRO A 402 -10.73 13.04 -5.72
CA PRO A 402 -11.85 12.14 -5.49
C PRO A 402 -12.79 12.17 -6.68
N LEU A 403 -13.14 11.00 -7.20
CA LEU A 403 -14.12 10.85 -8.26
C LEU A 403 -15.55 11.09 -7.74
N PRO A 404 -16.57 11.25 -8.59
CA PRO A 404 -17.90 11.70 -8.17
C PRO A 404 -18.57 10.87 -7.08
N ILE A 405 -18.39 9.53 -7.04
CA ILE A 405 -18.98 8.69 -5.99
C ILE A 405 -18.25 8.91 -4.67
N THR A 406 -16.91 8.86 -4.68
CA THR A 406 -16.10 9.14 -3.50
C THR A 406 -16.37 10.57 -2.98
N TRP A 407 -16.54 11.53 -3.86
CA TRP A 407 -16.93 12.89 -3.50
C TRP A 407 -18.29 12.93 -2.80
N ALA A 408 -19.31 12.25 -3.37
CA ALA A 408 -20.62 12.15 -2.77
C ALA A 408 -20.58 11.50 -1.39
N GLU A 409 -19.80 10.44 -1.21
CA GLU A 409 -19.58 9.76 0.08
C GLU A 409 -18.97 10.72 1.13
N HIS A 410 -17.95 11.47 0.75
CA HIS A 410 -17.30 12.45 1.63
C HIS A 410 -18.28 13.52 2.10
N VAL A 411 -19.01 14.12 1.16
CA VAL A 411 -19.99 15.17 1.42
C VAL A 411 -21.16 14.63 2.26
N ALA A 412 -21.67 13.45 1.93
CA ALA A 412 -22.74 12.80 2.68
C ALA A 412 -22.30 12.44 4.10
N GLY A 413 -21.05 12.00 4.28
CA GLY A 413 -20.46 11.71 5.60
C GLY A 413 -20.40 12.93 6.53
N GLN A 414 -20.42 14.14 5.97
CA GLN A 414 -20.52 15.39 6.72
C GLN A 414 -21.98 15.84 7.01
N GLY A 415 -22.95 14.98 6.71
CA GLY A 415 -24.36 15.25 6.99
C GLY A 415 -25.11 16.01 5.89
N HIS A 416 -24.52 16.15 4.69
CA HIS A 416 -25.20 16.80 3.56
C HIS A 416 -26.07 15.79 2.79
N TRP A 417 -27.41 16.02 2.81
CA TRP A 417 -28.40 15.18 2.14
C TRP A 417 -29.38 16.00 1.28
N GLY A 418 -30.08 15.33 0.37
CA GLY A 418 -31.16 15.94 -0.43
C GLY A 418 -30.68 17.15 -1.25
N ALA A 419 -31.22 18.31 -1.00
CA ALA A 419 -30.90 19.53 -1.76
C ALA A 419 -29.44 19.98 -1.56
N SER A 420 -28.91 19.82 -0.33
CA SER A 420 -27.50 20.14 -0.03
C SER A 420 -26.55 19.24 -0.80
N LEU A 421 -26.72 17.93 -0.75
CA LEU A 421 -25.88 16.99 -1.53
C LEU A 421 -25.96 17.28 -3.03
N ARG A 422 -27.17 17.56 -3.57
CA ARG A 422 -27.32 17.94 -4.99
C ARG A 422 -26.54 19.20 -5.36
N ARG A 423 -26.43 20.19 -4.44
CA ARG A 423 -25.61 21.38 -4.67
C ARG A 423 -24.13 20.99 -4.84
N TYR A 424 -23.56 20.23 -3.92
CA TYR A 424 -22.16 19.78 -3.99
C TYR A 424 -21.88 18.96 -5.23
N MET A 425 -22.82 18.10 -5.65
CA MET A 425 -22.65 17.29 -6.86
C MET A 425 -22.73 18.12 -8.15
N ARG A 426 -23.60 19.12 -8.20
CA ARG A 426 -23.68 20.05 -9.33
C ARG A 426 -22.41 20.88 -9.44
N ASP A 427 -21.89 21.33 -8.32
CA ASP A 427 -20.71 22.19 -8.23
C ASP A 427 -19.39 21.39 -8.24
N TYR A 428 -19.43 20.05 -8.43
CA TYR A 428 -18.27 19.15 -8.37
C TYR A 428 -17.08 19.60 -9.24
N VAL A 429 -17.35 20.16 -10.43
CA VAL A 429 -16.31 20.62 -11.36
C VAL A 429 -15.57 21.88 -10.88
N HIS A 430 -16.10 22.57 -9.88
CA HIS A 430 -15.59 23.80 -9.31
C HIS A 430 -14.70 23.58 -8.07
N TRP A 431 -14.51 22.34 -7.64
CA TRP A 431 -13.72 22.01 -6.46
C TRP A 431 -12.29 21.63 -6.82
N SER A 432 -11.35 22.08 -5.97
CA SER A 432 -9.96 21.63 -5.90
C SER A 432 -9.77 20.88 -4.58
N CYS A 433 -8.99 19.80 -4.55
CA CYS A 433 -8.80 19.02 -3.34
C CYS A 433 -7.32 18.75 -3.10
N LEU A 434 -6.86 19.00 -1.87
CA LEU A 434 -5.54 18.69 -1.35
C LEU A 434 -5.65 17.55 -0.34
N GLY A 435 -4.62 16.75 -0.22
CA GLY A 435 -4.52 15.72 0.80
C GLY A 435 -3.14 15.77 1.45
N ALA A 436 -3.09 15.57 2.76
CA ALA A 436 -1.82 15.43 3.46
C ALA A 436 -1.54 13.95 3.76
N LEU A 437 -0.28 13.64 4.03
CA LEU A 437 0.19 12.37 4.57
C LEU A 437 0.95 12.65 5.86
N CYS A 438 0.29 12.40 6.97
CA CYS A 438 0.83 12.64 8.32
C CYS A 438 1.50 11.35 8.82
N GLU A 439 2.75 11.44 9.25
CA GLU A 439 3.46 10.30 9.85
C GLU A 439 2.96 10.06 11.27
N PHE A 440 2.12 9.03 11.46
CA PHE A 440 1.69 8.61 12.78
C PHE A 440 2.74 7.72 13.45
N LEU A 441 2.87 7.87 14.76
CA LEU A 441 3.92 7.19 15.52
C LEU A 441 3.59 5.70 15.74
N PRO A 442 4.59 4.79 15.68
CA PRO A 442 4.40 3.38 15.97
C PRO A 442 4.09 3.16 17.45
N LYS A 443 2.93 2.58 17.75
CA LYS A 443 2.50 2.21 19.11
C LYS A 443 2.38 0.70 19.22
N ALA A 444 2.90 0.13 20.31
CA ALA A 444 2.88 -1.32 20.52
C ALA A 444 1.45 -1.90 20.60
N ASP A 445 0.49 -1.11 21.09
CA ASP A 445 -0.90 -1.53 21.24
C ASP A 445 -1.73 -1.40 19.96
N ASN A 446 -1.22 -0.67 18.96
CA ASN A 446 -1.79 -0.69 17.63
C ASN A 446 -1.32 -1.98 16.95
N ARG A 447 -2.23 -2.96 16.85
CA ARG A 447 -1.82 -4.30 16.46
C ARG A 447 -2.88 -5.10 15.72
N VAL A 448 -2.42 -6.10 14.98
CA VAL A 448 -3.24 -7.18 14.44
C VAL A 448 -3.19 -8.37 15.39
N THR A 449 -4.34 -8.95 15.69
CA THR A 449 -4.51 -10.22 16.39
C THR A 449 -5.52 -11.08 15.62
N LEU A 450 -5.79 -12.30 16.11
CA LEU A 450 -6.83 -13.15 15.56
C LEU A 450 -8.15 -12.93 16.32
N ALA A 451 -9.26 -12.89 15.61
CA ALA A 451 -10.61 -12.89 16.18
C ALA A 451 -11.12 -14.33 16.31
N ASP A 452 -12.20 -14.52 17.07
CA ASP A 452 -12.84 -15.83 17.24
C ASP A 452 -13.63 -16.24 15.98
N GLU A 453 -14.09 -15.26 15.19
CA GLU A 453 -14.79 -15.50 13.94
C GLU A 453 -13.83 -16.01 12.86
N THR A 454 -14.35 -16.85 11.97
CA THR A 454 -13.61 -17.35 10.81
C THR A 454 -14.19 -16.77 9.50
N ASP A 455 -13.30 -16.63 8.49
CA ASP A 455 -13.69 -16.27 7.13
C ASP A 455 -14.19 -17.50 6.35
N ARG A 456 -14.54 -17.31 5.07
CA ARG A 456 -15.01 -18.38 4.17
C ARG A 456 -13.95 -19.47 3.91
N HIS A 457 -12.69 -19.23 4.26
CA HIS A 457 -11.59 -20.18 4.12
C HIS A 457 -11.32 -20.95 5.43
N GLY A 458 -12.13 -20.72 6.47
CA GLY A 458 -11.96 -21.32 7.78
C GLY A 458 -10.82 -20.75 8.62
N MET A 459 -10.21 -19.64 8.18
CA MET A 459 -9.16 -18.97 8.94
C MET A 459 -9.75 -17.95 9.92
N PRO A 460 -9.20 -17.81 11.14
CA PRO A 460 -9.58 -16.72 12.03
C PRO A 460 -9.48 -15.36 11.33
N VAL A 461 -10.50 -14.53 11.51
CA VAL A 461 -10.53 -13.18 10.94
C VAL A 461 -9.47 -12.30 11.61
N ALA A 462 -8.82 -11.42 10.86
CA ALA A 462 -7.92 -10.44 11.44
C ALA A 462 -8.70 -9.45 12.32
N ARG A 463 -8.25 -9.26 13.57
CA ARG A 463 -8.69 -8.18 14.46
C ARG A 463 -7.64 -7.08 14.42
N PHE A 464 -8.08 -5.88 14.13
CA PHE A 464 -7.24 -4.69 14.04
C PHE A 464 -7.63 -3.71 15.14
N SER A 465 -6.74 -3.53 16.13
CA SER A 465 -6.93 -2.56 17.21
C SER A 465 -6.10 -1.32 16.96
N TYR A 466 -6.74 -0.15 16.98
CA TYR A 466 -6.06 1.11 16.65
C TYR A 466 -6.52 2.25 17.56
N SER A 467 -5.54 3.07 17.98
CA SER A 467 -5.75 4.30 18.74
C SER A 467 -4.70 5.33 18.35
N LYS A 468 -5.15 6.54 18.04
CA LYS A 468 -4.27 7.70 17.82
C LYS A 468 -3.64 8.16 19.14
N CYS A 469 -2.55 8.91 19.05
CA CYS A 469 -2.00 9.67 20.16
C CYS A 469 -2.20 11.19 19.93
N ASP A 470 -1.87 11.98 20.94
CA ASP A 470 -2.00 13.45 20.82
C ASP A 470 -1.13 14.01 19.70
N ASN A 471 0.04 13.42 19.46
CA ASN A 471 0.90 13.78 18.35
C ASN A 471 0.21 13.59 16.99
N ASP A 472 -0.47 12.46 16.79
CA ASP A 472 -1.17 12.14 15.53
C ASP A 472 -2.29 13.15 15.27
N ASN A 473 -3.03 13.54 16.32
CA ASN A 473 -4.10 14.54 16.23
C ASN A 473 -3.54 15.95 15.93
N ALA A 474 -2.43 16.33 16.56
CA ALA A 474 -1.77 17.61 16.32
C ALA A 474 -1.24 17.72 14.88
N LEU A 475 -0.64 16.65 14.34
CA LEU A 475 -0.19 16.59 12.94
C LEU A 475 -1.36 16.77 11.96
N VAL A 476 -2.47 16.05 12.17
CA VAL A 476 -3.66 16.15 11.31
C VAL A 476 -4.21 17.58 11.34
N GLN A 477 -4.28 18.22 12.52
CA GLN A 477 -4.79 19.57 12.65
C GLN A 477 -3.87 20.57 11.92
N ALA A 478 -2.56 20.48 12.10
CA ALA A 478 -1.59 21.33 11.44
C ALA A 478 -1.65 21.19 9.91
N ALA A 479 -1.77 19.97 9.40
CA ALA A 479 -1.91 19.71 7.97
C ALA A 479 -3.20 20.33 7.39
N ARG A 480 -4.32 20.24 8.12
CA ARG A 480 -5.60 20.85 7.73
C ARG A 480 -5.47 22.38 7.63
N GLU A 481 -4.85 23.01 8.62
CA GLU A 481 -4.65 24.46 8.67
C GLU A 481 -3.82 24.96 7.47
N VAL A 482 -2.72 24.26 7.13
CA VAL A 482 -1.90 24.61 5.97
C VAL A 482 -2.69 24.44 4.67
N MET A 483 -3.40 23.32 4.49
CA MET A 483 -4.20 23.08 3.29
C MET A 483 -5.32 24.13 3.13
N GLU A 484 -5.97 24.52 4.22
CA GLU A 484 -6.97 25.59 4.21
C GLU A 484 -6.34 26.95 3.82
N GLN A 485 -5.20 27.31 4.41
CA GLN A 485 -4.47 28.52 4.06
C GLN A 485 -4.13 28.59 2.57
N VAL A 486 -3.61 27.49 2.00
CA VAL A 486 -3.30 27.37 0.58
C VAL A 486 -4.56 27.61 -0.28
N LEU A 487 -5.66 26.91 0.02
CA LEU A 487 -6.88 27.00 -0.77
C LEU A 487 -7.53 28.40 -0.66
N ARG A 488 -7.56 29.00 0.54
CA ARG A 488 -8.02 30.38 0.75
C ARG A 488 -7.13 31.38 0.00
N ALA A 489 -5.81 31.22 0.09
CA ALA A 489 -4.87 32.04 -0.66
C ALA A 489 -5.06 31.90 -2.16
N ALA A 490 -5.41 30.71 -2.67
CA ALA A 490 -5.75 30.50 -4.07
C ALA A 490 -7.08 31.17 -4.49
N GLY A 491 -7.92 31.58 -3.55
CA GLY A 491 -9.20 32.28 -3.79
C GLY A 491 -10.43 31.37 -3.61
N ALA A 492 -10.35 30.31 -2.80
CA ALA A 492 -11.51 29.49 -2.46
C ALA A 492 -12.52 30.26 -1.62
N ASP A 493 -13.79 30.22 -1.99
CA ASP A 493 -14.91 30.87 -1.28
C ASP A 493 -15.51 29.96 -0.19
N GLU A 494 -15.50 28.64 -0.39
CA GLU A 494 -15.92 27.63 0.58
C GLU A 494 -14.78 26.60 0.75
N VAL A 495 -14.55 26.15 2.00
CA VAL A 495 -13.56 25.09 2.30
C VAL A 495 -14.20 24.05 3.20
N ILE A 496 -14.01 22.77 2.87
CA ILE A 496 -14.48 21.63 3.65
C ILE A 496 -13.33 20.63 3.84
N THR A 497 -13.34 19.89 4.95
CA THR A 497 -12.27 18.93 5.28
C THR A 497 -12.85 17.56 5.59
N PHE A 498 -12.19 16.53 5.08
CA PHE A 498 -12.56 15.12 5.28
C PHE A 498 -11.47 14.40 6.05
N GLU A 499 -11.87 13.49 6.93
CA GLU A 499 -10.95 12.59 7.59
C GLU A 499 -10.76 11.34 6.73
N ARG A 500 -9.50 10.99 6.48
CA ARG A 500 -9.11 9.76 5.76
C ARG A 500 -7.89 9.15 6.38
N TYR A 501 -7.68 7.88 6.06
CA TYR A 501 -6.54 7.08 6.46
C TYR A 501 -6.03 6.29 5.26
N ALA A 502 -4.70 6.08 5.22
CA ALA A 502 -4.06 5.37 4.12
C ALA A 502 -2.85 4.57 4.61
N HIS A 503 -2.24 3.81 3.73
CA HIS A 503 -0.90 3.26 3.83
C HIS A 503 -0.61 2.52 5.14
N LEU A 504 -1.27 1.37 5.37
CA LEU A 504 -0.97 0.53 6.52
C LEU A 504 0.41 -0.11 6.36
N VAL A 505 1.27 0.08 7.34
CA VAL A 505 2.61 -0.51 7.43
C VAL A 505 2.87 -0.98 8.86
N GLY A 506 3.94 -1.75 9.09
CA GLY A 506 4.19 -2.37 10.40
C GLY A 506 3.39 -3.65 10.60
N GLY A 507 3.54 -4.28 11.77
CA GLY A 507 2.94 -5.57 12.10
C GLY A 507 3.91 -6.77 12.07
N ALA A 508 5.09 -6.61 11.44
CA ALA A 508 6.19 -7.58 11.48
C ALA A 508 7.53 -6.86 11.32
N ARG A 509 7.70 -5.76 12.07
CA ARG A 509 8.76 -4.77 11.84
C ARG A 509 10.17 -5.34 11.87
N MET A 510 11.05 -4.73 11.08
CA MET A 510 12.49 -4.94 11.06
C MET A 510 13.11 -4.36 12.32
N ALA A 511 14.10 -5.07 12.91
CA ALA A 511 14.82 -4.60 14.09
C ALA A 511 16.25 -5.15 14.12
N ALA A 512 17.04 -4.65 15.07
CA ALA A 512 18.40 -5.13 15.31
C ALA A 512 18.42 -6.50 15.99
N ASP A 513 17.38 -6.86 16.75
CA ASP A 513 17.24 -8.12 17.46
C ASP A 513 15.78 -8.60 17.55
N GLU A 514 15.61 -9.86 17.91
CA GLU A 514 14.32 -10.55 17.98
C GLU A 514 13.36 -10.05 19.07
N ARG A 515 13.85 -9.35 20.09
CA ARG A 515 13.03 -8.80 21.18
C ARG A 515 12.29 -7.54 20.74
N HIS A 516 12.81 -6.86 19.70
CA HIS A 516 12.30 -5.58 19.24
C HIS A 516 11.63 -5.68 17.85
N GLY A 517 11.69 -6.83 17.19
CA GLY A 517 11.05 -7.01 15.89
C GLY A 517 10.97 -8.46 15.45
N VAL A 518 10.47 -8.67 14.25
CA VAL A 518 10.21 -10.00 13.68
C VAL A 518 11.28 -10.40 12.69
N VAL A 519 11.85 -9.45 11.95
CA VAL A 519 12.87 -9.70 10.92
C VAL A 519 14.13 -8.87 11.14
N ASP A 520 15.26 -9.38 10.63
CA ASP A 520 16.54 -8.70 10.60
C ASP A 520 16.64 -7.66 9.47
N SER A 521 17.80 -7.00 9.36
CA SER A 521 18.09 -6.01 8.32
C SER A 521 17.98 -6.51 6.89
N ASP A 522 18.00 -7.83 6.65
CA ASP A 522 17.83 -8.47 5.35
C ASP A 522 16.43 -9.07 5.16
N CYS A 523 15.47 -8.64 5.99
CA CYS A 523 14.08 -9.12 5.99
C CYS A 523 13.92 -10.61 6.36
N ARG A 524 14.91 -11.25 6.97
CA ARG A 524 14.82 -12.64 7.42
C ARG A 524 14.22 -12.70 8.81
N ALA A 525 13.29 -13.62 9.01
CA ALA A 525 12.74 -13.88 10.32
C ALA A 525 13.81 -14.39 11.28
N PHE A 526 13.89 -13.80 12.49
CA PHE A 526 14.86 -14.23 13.50
C PHE A 526 14.67 -15.69 13.90
N ALA A 527 13.42 -16.10 14.14
CA ALA A 527 13.09 -17.44 14.62
C ALA A 527 13.12 -18.52 13.54
N VAL A 528 13.00 -18.17 12.25
CA VAL A 528 12.92 -19.11 11.12
C VAL A 528 13.88 -18.69 10.00
N PRO A 529 15.09 -19.25 9.92
CA PRO A 529 16.20 -18.68 9.14
C PRO A 529 16.02 -18.69 7.61
N ASN A 530 15.05 -19.44 7.08
CA ASN A 530 14.70 -19.50 5.66
C ASN A 530 13.29 -18.96 5.37
N LEU A 531 12.75 -18.16 6.29
CA LEU A 531 11.54 -17.37 6.10
C LEU A 531 11.95 -15.89 5.96
N LEU A 532 11.43 -15.22 4.94
CA LEU A 532 11.57 -13.79 4.74
C LEU A 532 10.19 -13.14 4.76
N ILE A 533 10.14 -11.88 5.17
CA ILE A 533 8.93 -11.04 5.08
C ILE A 533 9.33 -9.78 4.31
N THR A 534 8.63 -9.44 3.23
CA THR A 534 9.08 -8.41 2.27
C THR A 534 7.99 -7.45 1.81
N ASP A 535 6.94 -7.27 2.60
CA ASP A 535 5.89 -6.26 2.36
C ASP A 535 5.99 -5.08 3.35
N GLY A 536 4.99 -4.23 3.36
CA GLY A 536 4.95 -3.05 4.25
C GLY A 536 4.93 -3.38 5.74
N SER A 537 4.70 -4.64 6.13
CA SER A 537 4.70 -5.04 7.54
C SER A 537 6.07 -4.94 8.20
N VAL A 538 7.16 -4.96 7.41
CA VAL A 538 8.52 -4.91 7.96
C VAL A 538 9.01 -3.49 8.27
N LEU A 539 8.28 -2.45 7.86
CA LEU A 539 8.71 -1.07 8.05
C LEU A 539 8.61 -0.65 9.52
N PRO A 540 9.74 -0.20 10.16
CA PRO A 540 9.75 0.23 11.56
C PRO A 540 9.03 1.56 11.80
N THR A 541 9.04 2.46 10.81
CA THR A 541 8.38 3.77 10.78
C THR A 541 7.71 3.98 9.43
N GLN A 542 6.89 5.00 9.31
CA GLN A 542 6.00 5.17 8.18
C GLN A 542 6.47 6.23 7.17
N GLY A 543 7.22 7.24 7.64
CA GLY A 543 7.52 8.45 6.87
C GLY A 543 6.27 9.27 6.51
N SER A 544 6.45 10.49 6.08
CA SER A 544 5.37 11.34 5.54
C SER A 544 5.20 11.14 4.03
N ALA A 545 5.46 9.92 3.53
CA ALA A 545 5.48 9.56 2.12
C ALA A 545 4.70 8.27 1.84
N ASN A 546 4.27 8.08 0.60
CA ASN A 546 3.62 6.84 0.15
C ASN A 546 4.63 5.70 0.13
N PRO A 547 4.38 4.55 0.79
CA PRO A 547 5.42 3.56 1.07
C PRO A 547 5.73 2.60 -0.09
N ALA A 548 5.00 2.66 -1.22
CA ALA A 548 5.10 1.64 -2.28
C ALA A 548 6.52 1.50 -2.84
N LEU A 549 7.21 2.62 -3.13
CA LEU A 549 8.59 2.61 -3.63
C LEU A 549 9.56 2.03 -2.59
N THR A 550 9.40 2.42 -1.33
CA THR A 550 10.22 1.92 -0.22
C THR A 550 10.03 0.42 -0.01
N ILE A 551 8.78 -0.09 -0.04
CA ILE A 551 8.49 -1.53 0.05
C ILE A 551 9.18 -2.30 -1.08
N MET A 552 9.09 -1.82 -2.33
CA MET A 552 9.75 -2.46 -3.47
C MET A 552 11.28 -2.43 -3.34
N SER A 553 11.83 -1.32 -2.85
CA SER A 553 13.28 -1.16 -2.65
C SER A 553 13.82 -2.06 -1.55
N VAL A 554 13.10 -2.19 -0.43
CA VAL A 554 13.41 -3.14 0.65
C VAL A 554 13.36 -4.59 0.14
N ALA A 555 12.31 -4.95 -0.63
CA ALA A 555 12.19 -6.27 -1.23
C ALA A 555 13.32 -6.55 -2.25
N ALA A 556 13.68 -5.59 -3.08
CA ALA A 556 14.78 -5.73 -4.03
C ALA A 556 16.13 -5.94 -3.32
N ARG A 557 16.38 -5.19 -2.23
CA ARG A 557 17.57 -5.37 -1.39
C ARG A 557 17.57 -6.77 -0.74
N ALA A 558 16.45 -7.19 -0.16
CA ALA A 558 16.33 -8.53 0.45
C ALA A 558 16.59 -9.65 -0.56
N ALA A 559 16.07 -9.52 -1.80
CA ALA A 559 16.32 -10.47 -2.87
C ALA A 559 17.80 -10.54 -3.26
N ALA A 560 18.48 -9.39 -3.38
CA ALA A 560 19.91 -9.33 -3.67
C ALA A 560 20.73 -10.05 -2.58
N ARG A 561 20.45 -9.75 -1.30
CA ARG A 561 21.11 -10.39 -0.15
C ARG A 561 20.86 -11.90 -0.09
N LEU A 562 19.66 -12.33 -0.42
CA LEU A 562 19.32 -13.76 -0.47
C LEU A 562 20.06 -14.49 -1.61
N ALA A 563 20.13 -13.89 -2.80
CA ALA A 563 20.85 -14.44 -3.95
C ALA A 563 22.37 -14.51 -3.73
N GLU A 564 22.98 -13.48 -3.11
CA GLU A 564 24.39 -13.46 -2.73
C GLU A 564 24.76 -14.63 -1.81
N ARG A 565 23.92 -14.97 -0.84
CA ARG A 565 24.14 -16.09 0.10
C ARG A 565 24.11 -17.44 -0.60
N ARG A 566 23.26 -17.63 -1.58
CA ARG A 566 23.26 -18.87 -2.38
C ARG A 566 24.58 -19.05 -3.12
N SER A 567 25.05 -17.99 -3.79
CA SER A 567 26.30 -18.04 -4.56
C SER A 567 27.53 -18.34 -3.69
N THR A 568 27.55 -17.87 -2.43
CA THR A 568 28.65 -18.16 -1.49
C THR A 568 28.62 -19.60 -0.97
N LEU A 569 27.43 -20.23 -0.89
CA LEU A 569 27.30 -21.65 -0.48
C LEU A 569 27.57 -22.63 -1.64
N GLU A 570 27.36 -22.20 -2.89
CA GLU A 570 27.59 -22.98 -4.10
C GLU A 570 29.00 -22.79 -4.71
N ALA A 571 29.78 -21.81 -4.22
CA ALA A 571 31.16 -21.60 -4.65
C ALA A 571 32.00 -22.83 -4.24
N PRO A 572 32.78 -23.49 -5.16
CA PRO A 572 33.68 -24.55 -4.78
C PRO A 572 34.67 -24.02 -3.74
N CYS A 573 34.87 -24.78 -2.67
CA CYS A 573 35.88 -24.46 -1.65
C CYS A 573 37.24 -24.35 -2.36
N PRO A 574 38.02 -23.28 -2.15
CA PRO A 574 39.30 -23.05 -2.84
C PRO A 574 40.32 -24.13 -2.54
#